data_e810c42bd627d8cb1da3c04bccd11a2e
#
_entry.id   e810c42bd627d8cb1da3c04bccd11a2e
#
_cell.length_a   1.000
_cell.length_b   1.000
_cell.length_c   1.000
_cell.angle_alpha   90.00
_cell.angle_beta   90.00
_cell.angle_gamma   90.00
#
_symmetry.space_group_name_H-M   'P 1'
#
loop_
_entity.id
_entity.type
_entity.pdbx_description
1 polymer ?
#
loop_
_entity_poly.entity_id
_entity_poly.type
_entity_poly.pdbx_seq_one_letter_code
_entity_poly.pdbx_strand_id
1 'polypeptide(L)'
;MDIPRILLAAGASGSGKTLITCGLLQALVNRKMKVASFKCGPDYIDPMFHSRVIGTKSRNLDTFFTDAQTTRYLLGKNAADCDIAVMEGVMGYYDGVGGISTKASAYDLADTTDTPVILVVNSRGMSISLAAYIKGFMEYKDNSHVKGVIFNQMSPMLYPRMKKLVEEQLEVEVLGYVPKVEDCVIESRHLGLVLPEEISDLKERLQKLAGILEDTLEIDRILALARHAEELQVPESLVQKDETYGYCLPQKLRIGVAKDEAFCFFYEDNFRLLQEMGAELVDFSPIHDEHLPADLDGLLLYGGYPELNGEALERNTSMKEEIAQAVKQGMPCMAECGGFMYLHEQMEDMNGVFRKTCGVIPGKCFRTPRLTRFGYVTLTAGKPVFGRSAEEIGEIPAHEFHYFDSENCGSDFHAAKPLSKRGWDCIHSSSNLLAGYPHIYYYGNPQIPRAFLMKCLEYHNKEF
;
A
#
# COMPACT_ATOMS: atom_id res chain seq x y z
N MET A 1 -1.67 24.49 4.27
CA MET A 1 -0.36 23.97 4.74
C MET A 1 0.62 23.96 3.58
N ASP A 2 1.76 24.59 3.75
CA ASP A 2 2.79 24.61 2.71
C ASP A 2 3.63 23.31 2.81
N ILE A 3 3.47 22.43 1.82
CA ILE A 3 4.15 21.13 1.76
C ILE A 3 4.77 21.02 0.38
N PRO A 4 6.11 21.14 0.26
CA PRO A 4 6.80 20.87 -1.00
C PRO A 4 6.50 19.43 -1.46
N ARG A 5 5.91 19.25 -2.65
CA ARG A 5 5.48 17.93 -3.10
C ARG A 5 5.49 17.77 -4.61
N ILE A 6 5.72 16.54 -5.05
CA ILE A 6 5.63 16.12 -6.46
C ILE A 6 5.02 14.74 -6.56
N LEU A 7 4.44 14.44 -7.72
CA LEU A 7 4.00 13.11 -8.09
C LEU A 7 4.73 12.64 -9.36
N LEU A 8 5.40 11.49 -9.29
CA LEU A 8 5.99 10.81 -10.43
C LEU A 8 4.96 9.90 -11.08
N ALA A 9 4.58 10.18 -12.32
CA ALA A 9 3.61 9.40 -13.09
C ALA A 9 4.23 8.89 -14.40
N ALA A 10 3.56 7.97 -15.08
CA ALA A 10 3.92 7.55 -16.43
C ALA A 10 2.69 7.11 -17.21
N GLY A 11 2.82 6.96 -18.52
CA GLY A 11 1.69 6.59 -19.36
C GLY A 11 1.29 5.11 -19.29
N ALA A 12 2.14 4.24 -18.71
CA ALA A 12 1.84 2.81 -18.55
C ALA A 12 2.71 2.16 -17.46
N SER A 13 2.30 0.96 -17.01
CA SER A 13 3.17 0.08 -16.23
C SER A 13 4.43 -0.28 -17.02
N GLY A 14 5.55 -0.54 -16.31
CA GLY A 14 6.83 -0.85 -16.95
C GLY A 14 7.56 0.33 -17.58
N SER A 15 7.08 1.57 -17.43
CA SER A 15 7.76 2.77 -17.94
C SER A 15 8.97 3.22 -17.11
N GLY A 16 9.28 2.55 -16.00
CA GLY A 16 10.43 2.82 -15.14
C GLY A 16 10.15 3.77 -13.98
N LYS A 17 8.88 4.04 -13.64
CA LYS A 17 8.50 4.90 -12.50
C LYS A 17 9.20 4.48 -11.20
N THR A 18 9.01 3.23 -10.77
CA THR A 18 9.55 2.72 -9.50
C THR A 18 11.07 2.86 -9.43
N LEU A 19 11.78 2.51 -10.50
CA LEU A 19 13.23 2.66 -10.56
C LEU A 19 13.66 4.13 -10.36
N ILE A 20 13.02 5.04 -11.09
CA ILE A 20 13.32 6.48 -11.02
C ILE A 20 12.92 7.05 -9.66
N THR A 21 11.77 6.64 -9.12
CA THR A 21 11.33 7.06 -7.78
C THR A 21 12.34 6.61 -6.72
N CYS A 22 12.72 5.34 -6.69
CA CYS A 22 13.70 4.82 -5.73
C CYS A 22 15.06 5.54 -5.84
N GLY A 23 15.54 5.77 -7.07
CA GLY A 23 16.79 6.51 -7.29
C GLY A 23 16.72 7.97 -6.86
N LEU A 24 15.60 8.65 -7.13
CA LEU A 24 15.37 10.03 -6.70
C LEU A 24 15.26 10.12 -5.16
N LEU A 25 14.50 9.24 -4.53
CA LEU A 25 14.40 9.17 -3.07
C LEU A 25 15.79 8.97 -2.43
N GLN A 26 16.59 8.07 -2.98
CA GLN A 26 17.95 7.83 -2.49
C GLN A 26 18.86 9.07 -2.69
N ALA A 27 18.77 9.76 -3.83
CA ALA A 27 19.51 10.99 -4.08
C ALA A 27 19.12 12.09 -3.06
N LEU A 28 17.82 12.28 -2.79
CA LEU A 28 17.33 13.23 -1.81
C LEU A 28 17.81 12.89 -0.36
N VAL A 29 17.79 11.61 0.00
CA VAL A 29 18.33 11.15 1.29
C VAL A 29 19.84 11.38 1.37
N ASN A 30 20.59 11.15 0.29
CA ASN A 30 22.03 11.46 0.21
C ASN A 30 22.31 12.96 0.41
N ARG A 31 21.40 13.83 -0.05
CA ARG A 31 21.41 15.29 0.19
C ARG A 31 20.98 15.67 1.63
N LYS A 32 20.74 14.68 2.50
CA LYS A 32 20.32 14.86 3.91
C LYS A 32 18.95 15.48 4.08
N MET A 33 18.10 15.34 3.08
CA MET A 33 16.70 15.78 3.16
C MET A 33 15.84 14.76 3.91
N LYS A 34 14.90 15.25 4.69
CA LYS A 34 13.83 14.43 5.27
C LYS A 34 12.73 14.26 4.23
N VAL A 35 12.56 13.04 3.75
CA VAL A 35 11.64 12.75 2.66
C VAL A 35 10.45 11.93 3.17
N ALA A 36 9.23 12.43 2.93
CA ALA A 36 8.03 11.60 2.98
C ALA A 36 7.81 10.99 1.60
N SER A 37 7.68 9.68 1.53
CA SER A 37 7.35 8.99 0.27
C SER A 37 5.95 8.39 0.35
N PHE A 38 5.20 8.48 -0.76
CA PHE A 38 3.86 7.94 -0.82
C PHE A 38 3.70 7.07 -2.05
N LYS A 39 3.10 5.90 -1.88
CA LYS A 39 2.65 5.09 -3.00
C LYS A 39 1.18 5.35 -3.27
N CYS A 40 0.85 5.68 -4.52
CA CYS A 40 -0.52 5.71 -4.98
C CYS A 40 -1.05 4.27 -5.10
N GLY A 41 -2.22 4.02 -4.52
CA GLY A 41 -2.84 2.71 -4.55
C GLY A 41 -2.43 1.74 -3.44
N PRO A 42 -2.96 0.50 -3.47
CA PRO A 42 -2.90 -0.46 -2.37
C PRO A 42 -1.66 -1.36 -2.41
N ASP A 43 -0.50 -0.80 -2.71
CA ASP A 43 0.78 -1.52 -2.80
C ASP A 43 1.44 -1.62 -1.42
N TYR A 44 2.02 -2.76 -1.09
CA TYR A 44 2.77 -2.98 0.16
C TYR A 44 4.27 -2.98 -0.04
N ILE A 45 4.74 -3.40 -1.22
CA ILE A 45 6.14 -3.72 -1.46
C ILE A 45 6.95 -2.45 -1.72
N ASP A 46 6.47 -1.55 -2.59
CA ASP A 46 7.16 -0.29 -2.86
C ASP A 46 7.32 0.56 -1.58
N PRO A 47 6.29 0.71 -0.69
CA PRO A 47 6.47 1.35 0.62
C PRO A 47 7.51 0.68 1.52
N MET A 48 7.64 -0.65 1.51
CA MET A 48 8.70 -1.35 2.24
C MET A 48 10.08 -1.01 1.71
N PHE A 49 10.26 -0.97 0.38
CA PHE A 49 11.53 -0.51 -0.22
C PHE A 49 11.88 0.90 0.19
N HIS A 50 10.94 1.82 0.09
CA HIS A 50 11.15 3.22 0.45
C HIS A 50 11.53 3.37 1.94
N SER A 51 10.87 2.63 2.84
CA SER A 51 11.13 2.75 4.29
C SER A 51 12.34 1.96 4.75
N ARG A 52 12.44 0.67 4.42
CA ARG A 52 13.47 -0.22 4.98
C ARG A 52 14.83 -0.07 4.30
N VAL A 53 14.84 0.22 2.98
CA VAL A 53 16.09 0.28 2.20
C VAL A 53 16.60 1.71 2.08
N ILE A 54 15.72 2.65 1.70
CA ILE A 54 16.09 4.04 1.45
C ILE A 54 16.03 4.87 2.75
N GLY A 55 15.15 4.49 3.68
CA GLY A 55 15.00 5.17 4.97
C GLY A 55 14.08 6.39 4.93
N THR A 56 13.15 6.46 3.97
CA THR A 56 12.12 7.50 3.92
C THR A 56 10.93 7.15 4.82
N LYS A 57 10.14 8.15 5.21
CA LYS A 57 8.84 7.92 5.87
C LYS A 57 7.81 7.56 4.80
N SER A 58 7.59 6.26 4.59
CA SER A 58 6.74 5.76 3.50
C SER A 58 5.31 5.42 3.95
N ARG A 59 4.32 5.78 3.12
CA ARG A 59 2.88 5.55 3.34
C ARG A 59 2.17 5.29 2.00
N ASN A 60 0.89 4.91 2.09
CA ASN A 60 0.00 4.83 0.94
C ASN A 60 -0.94 6.02 0.92
N LEU A 61 -1.26 6.51 -0.28
CA LEU A 61 -2.38 7.41 -0.52
C LEU A 61 -3.25 6.83 -1.63
N ASP A 62 -4.53 6.63 -1.32
CA ASP A 62 -5.44 5.95 -2.24
C ASP A 62 -6.84 6.58 -2.19
N THR A 63 -7.23 7.23 -3.31
CA THR A 63 -8.51 7.92 -3.43
C THR A 63 -9.70 6.97 -3.68
N PHE A 64 -9.46 5.65 -3.76
CA PHE A 64 -10.52 4.66 -3.64
C PHE A 64 -10.88 4.38 -2.18
N PHE A 65 -9.87 4.29 -1.32
CA PHE A 65 -10.08 4.01 0.11
C PHE A 65 -10.55 5.23 0.87
N THR A 66 -10.06 6.41 0.52
CA THR A 66 -10.32 7.64 1.27
C THR A 66 -10.86 8.76 0.39
N ASP A 67 -11.75 9.57 0.94
CA ASP A 67 -12.20 10.79 0.28
C ASP A 67 -11.12 11.89 0.28
N ALA A 68 -11.41 12.99 -0.39
CA ALA A 68 -10.47 14.09 -0.55
C ALA A 68 -10.00 14.69 0.79
N GLN A 69 -10.88 14.83 1.78
CA GLN A 69 -10.52 15.39 3.10
C GLN A 69 -9.57 14.45 3.84
N THR A 70 -9.87 13.16 3.87
CA THR A 70 -9.05 12.14 4.53
C THR A 70 -7.71 11.99 3.83
N THR A 71 -7.68 11.99 2.49
CA THR A 71 -6.45 11.92 1.70
C THR A 71 -5.53 13.11 1.98
N ARG A 72 -6.07 14.35 1.99
CA ARG A 72 -5.30 15.57 2.32
C ARG A 72 -4.81 15.56 3.75
N TYR A 73 -5.64 15.10 4.71
CA TYR A 73 -5.24 14.94 6.10
C TYR A 73 -4.06 13.98 6.24
N LEU A 74 -4.12 12.81 5.62
CA LEU A 74 -3.05 11.82 5.67
C LEU A 74 -1.75 12.33 5.02
N LEU A 75 -1.84 13.01 3.89
CA LEU A 75 -0.70 13.67 3.27
C LEU A 75 -0.09 14.70 4.21
N GLY A 76 -0.89 15.63 4.73
CA GLY A 76 -0.44 16.67 5.65
C GLY A 76 0.22 16.12 6.89
N LYS A 77 -0.44 15.16 7.55
CA LYS A 77 0.04 14.52 8.77
C LYS A 77 1.35 13.75 8.58
N ASN A 78 1.50 13.08 7.44
CA ASN A 78 2.69 12.27 7.18
C ASN A 78 3.87 13.08 6.63
N ALA A 79 3.62 14.23 6.01
CA ALA A 79 4.66 15.12 5.45
C ALA A 79 5.04 16.30 6.35
N ALA A 80 4.37 16.52 7.49
CA ALA A 80 4.54 17.71 8.34
C ALA A 80 5.98 17.99 8.76
N ASP A 81 6.75 16.93 9.04
CA ASP A 81 8.14 17.03 9.53
C ASP A 81 9.18 16.77 8.41
N CYS A 82 8.76 16.80 7.15
CA CYS A 82 9.60 16.47 6.01
C CYS A 82 9.88 17.70 5.14
N ASP A 83 11.05 17.71 4.48
CA ASP A 83 11.45 18.77 3.56
C ASP A 83 10.72 18.67 2.20
N ILE A 84 10.30 17.46 1.85
CA ILE A 84 9.58 17.17 0.59
C ILE A 84 8.74 15.89 0.72
N ALA A 85 7.58 15.90 0.06
CA ALA A 85 6.75 14.72 -0.19
C ALA A 85 6.89 14.26 -1.65
N VAL A 86 7.26 13.01 -1.87
CA VAL A 86 7.37 12.39 -3.19
C VAL A 86 6.34 11.28 -3.30
N MET A 87 5.43 11.41 -4.27
CA MET A 87 4.40 10.42 -4.54
C MET A 87 4.78 9.60 -5.77
N GLU A 88 4.65 8.28 -5.68
CA GLU A 88 4.80 7.37 -6.82
C GLU A 88 3.44 6.95 -7.34
N GLY A 89 3.13 7.27 -8.59
CA GLY A 89 1.91 6.87 -9.27
C GLY A 89 1.85 5.36 -9.56
N VAL A 90 0.63 4.85 -9.72
CA VAL A 90 0.35 3.46 -10.09
C VAL A 90 -0.08 3.37 -11.55
N MET A 91 0.17 2.25 -12.22
CA MET A 91 -0.23 1.98 -13.62
C MET A 91 0.07 3.16 -14.58
N GLY A 92 -0.82 3.46 -15.52
CA GLY A 92 -0.79 4.68 -16.31
C GLY A 92 -1.42 5.85 -15.54
N TYR A 93 -1.01 7.07 -15.86
CA TYR A 93 -1.39 8.28 -15.13
C TYR A 93 -2.90 8.44 -14.97
N TYR A 94 -3.66 8.11 -16.00
CA TYR A 94 -5.12 8.20 -16.03
C TYR A 94 -5.85 6.87 -15.78
N ASP A 95 -5.09 5.77 -15.58
CA ASP A 95 -5.64 4.45 -15.40
C ASP A 95 -6.14 4.27 -13.95
N GLY A 96 -7.45 4.32 -13.76
CA GLY A 96 -8.08 4.15 -12.47
C GLY A 96 -9.06 2.96 -12.45
N VAL A 97 -10.11 3.10 -11.70
CA VAL A 97 -11.09 2.03 -11.45
C VAL A 97 -11.60 1.42 -12.75
N GLY A 98 -11.49 0.10 -12.86
CA GLY A 98 -11.98 -0.69 -13.98
C GLY A 98 -11.21 -0.47 -15.30
N GLY A 99 -10.14 0.33 -15.30
CA GLY A 99 -9.38 0.68 -16.51
C GLY A 99 -10.12 1.61 -17.48
N ILE A 100 -11.27 2.16 -17.10
CA ILE A 100 -12.12 3.02 -17.91
C ILE A 100 -12.52 4.33 -17.20
N SER A 101 -12.06 4.53 -15.99
CA SER A 101 -12.28 5.73 -15.17
C SER A 101 -10.96 6.28 -14.69
N THR A 102 -10.89 7.60 -14.51
CA THR A 102 -9.73 8.25 -13.86
C THR A 102 -9.82 8.24 -12.34
N LYS A 103 -10.94 7.79 -11.75
CA LYS A 103 -11.08 7.68 -10.29
C LYS A 103 -10.10 6.66 -9.73
N ALA A 104 -9.47 7.00 -8.61
CA ALA A 104 -8.41 6.23 -7.96
C ALA A 104 -7.16 5.99 -8.84
N SER A 105 -6.93 6.83 -9.85
CA SER A 105 -5.68 6.87 -10.61
C SER A 105 -4.65 7.79 -9.97
N ALA A 106 -3.43 7.80 -10.50
CA ALA A 106 -2.42 8.78 -10.11
C ALA A 106 -2.86 10.23 -10.43
N TYR A 107 -3.66 10.42 -11.49
CA TYR A 107 -4.29 11.71 -11.79
C TYR A 107 -5.28 12.13 -10.69
N ASP A 108 -6.16 11.25 -10.26
CA ASP A 108 -7.14 11.53 -9.21
C ASP A 108 -6.48 11.92 -7.88
N LEU A 109 -5.34 11.28 -7.56
CA LEU A 109 -4.52 11.67 -6.41
C LEU A 109 -3.88 13.04 -6.59
N ALA A 110 -3.30 13.33 -7.76
CA ALA A 110 -2.70 14.64 -8.07
C ALA A 110 -3.74 15.76 -7.99
N ASP A 111 -4.93 15.54 -8.56
CA ASP A 111 -6.04 16.47 -8.55
C ASP A 111 -6.61 16.68 -7.14
N THR A 112 -6.79 15.60 -6.37
CA THR A 112 -7.22 15.66 -4.97
C THR A 112 -6.27 16.45 -4.07
N THR A 113 -4.98 16.39 -4.34
CA THR A 113 -3.92 16.97 -3.50
C THR A 113 -3.25 18.21 -4.12
N ASP A 114 -3.74 18.71 -5.25
CA ASP A 114 -3.17 19.85 -6.01
C ASP A 114 -1.64 19.68 -6.20
N THR A 115 -1.21 18.47 -6.58
CA THR A 115 0.20 18.10 -6.65
C THR A 115 0.74 18.23 -8.06
N PRO A 116 1.83 18.99 -8.30
CA PRO A 116 2.48 19.03 -9.61
C PRO A 116 3.07 17.67 -9.97
N VAL A 117 2.86 17.27 -11.23
CA VAL A 117 3.22 15.97 -11.76
C VAL A 117 4.43 16.05 -12.67
N ILE A 118 5.35 15.12 -12.46
CA ILE A 118 6.47 14.85 -13.37
C ILE A 118 6.16 13.56 -14.13
N LEU A 119 5.96 13.68 -15.45
CA LEU A 119 5.66 12.55 -16.31
C LEU A 119 6.94 11.84 -16.74
N VAL A 120 7.14 10.61 -16.30
CA VAL A 120 8.21 9.71 -16.77
C VAL A 120 7.79 9.11 -18.09
N VAL A 121 8.53 9.42 -19.15
CA VAL A 121 8.23 8.97 -20.51
C VAL A 121 9.28 7.98 -20.98
N ASN A 122 8.87 6.73 -21.24
CA ASN A 122 9.74 5.78 -21.90
C ASN A 122 10.01 6.22 -23.34
N SER A 123 11.21 6.73 -23.59
CA SER A 123 11.61 7.33 -24.87
C SER A 123 12.26 6.34 -25.86
N ARG A 124 12.33 5.05 -25.51
CA ARG A 124 12.93 4.02 -26.35
C ARG A 124 12.26 3.94 -27.72
N GLY A 125 13.04 4.17 -28.77
CA GLY A 125 12.55 4.11 -30.15
C GLY A 125 11.67 5.30 -30.56
N MET A 126 11.62 6.36 -29.76
CA MET A 126 10.85 7.57 -30.06
C MET A 126 11.78 8.73 -30.45
N SER A 127 11.29 9.60 -31.32
CA SER A 127 11.90 10.89 -31.66
C SER A 127 10.82 11.99 -31.56
N ILE A 128 10.47 12.70 -32.62
CA ILE A 128 9.46 13.75 -32.57
C ILE A 128 8.09 13.30 -32.05
N SER A 129 7.73 12.03 -32.20
CA SER A 129 6.52 11.44 -31.64
C SER A 129 6.45 11.55 -30.10
N LEU A 130 7.60 11.76 -29.43
CA LEU A 130 7.66 12.01 -27.99
C LEU A 130 6.88 13.28 -27.61
N ALA A 131 6.99 14.36 -28.39
CA ALA A 131 6.23 15.59 -28.14
C ALA A 131 4.72 15.36 -28.28
N ALA A 132 4.28 14.61 -29.29
CA ALA A 132 2.86 14.28 -29.46
C ALA A 132 2.33 13.41 -28.30
N TYR A 133 3.15 12.47 -27.81
CA TYR A 133 2.81 11.65 -26.66
C TYR A 133 2.64 12.50 -25.39
N ILE A 134 3.61 13.36 -25.08
CA ILE A 134 3.55 14.26 -23.92
C ILE A 134 2.35 15.18 -24.01
N LYS A 135 2.15 15.81 -25.19
CA LYS A 135 1.02 16.70 -25.45
C LYS A 135 -0.32 16.02 -25.15
N GLY A 136 -0.50 14.75 -25.56
CA GLY A 136 -1.68 13.99 -25.28
C GLY A 136 -1.97 13.83 -23.78
N PHE A 137 -0.95 13.62 -22.95
CA PHE A 137 -1.09 13.58 -21.49
C PHE A 137 -1.39 14.94 -20.88
N MET A 138 -0.85 16.03 -21.43
CA MET A 138 -1.08 17.37 -20.92
C MET A 138 -2.49 17.87 -21.23
N GLU A 139 -3.05 17.48 -22.39
CA GLU A 139 -4.32 18.03 -22.92
C GLU A 139 -5.52 17.08 -22.69
N TYR A 140 -5.32 15.86 -22.21
CA TYR A 140 -6.42 14.89 -21.99
C TYR A 140 -7.40 15.34 -20.91
N LYS A 141 -6.94 16.13 -19.94
CA LYS A 141 -7.76 16.80 -18.91
C LYS A 141 -7.44 18.28 -18.90
N ASP A 142 -8.42 19.11 -18.59
CA ASP A 142 -8.28 20.57 -18.54
C ASP A 142 -7.19 21.00 -17.54
N ASN A 143 -7.08 20.30 -16.40
CA ASN A 143 -5.98 20.42 -15.45
C ASN A 143 -5.27 19.06 -15.31
N SER A 144 -4.25 18.86 -16.13
CA SER A 144 -3.48 17.61 -16.10
C SER A 144 -2.45 17.54 -14.97
N HIS A 145 -2.18 18.65 -14.26
CA HIS A 145 -1.12 18.82 -13.28
C HIS A 145 0.30 18.51 -13.81
N VAL A 146 0.48 18.12 -15.07
CA VAL A 146 1.80 17.82 -15.65
C VAL A 146 2.58 19.11 -15.83
N LYS A 147 3.65 19.30 -15.05
CA LYS A 147 4.51 20.49 -15.04
C LYS A 147 5.94 20.16 -15.47
N GLY A 148 6.33 18.89 -15.43
CA GLY A 148 7.66 18.44 -15.82
C GLY A 148 7.63 17.06 -16.48
N VAL A 149 8.69 16.76 -17.23
CA VAL A 149 8.90 15.45 -17.85
C VAL A 149 10.33 14.96 -17.62
N ILE A 150 10.47 13.64 -17.45
CA ILE A 150 11.75 12.93 -17.42
C ILE A 150 11.74 11.90 -18.55
N PHE A 151 12.78 11.93 -19.40
CA PHE A 151 12.93 10.95 -20.48
C PHE A 151 13.65 9.70 -19.98
N ASN A 152 12.94 8.61 -19.83
CA ASN A 152 13.53 7.33 -19.46
C ASN A 152 14.04 6.58 -20.70
N GLN A 153 15.16 5.85 -20.56
CA GLN A 153 15.86 5.13 -21.63
C GLN A 153 16.29 6.03 -22.80
N MET A 154 16.63 7.29 -22.51
CA MET A 154 17.10 8.26 -23.48
C MET A 154 18.61 8.20 -23.65
N SER A 155 19.07 8.25 -24.90
CA SER A 155 20.51 8.38 -25.21
C SER A 155 21.02 9.78 -24.85
N PRO A 156 22.19 9.90 -24.19
CA PRO A 156 22.82 11.19 -23.90
C PRO A 156 23.00 12.07 -25.15
N MET A 157 23.29 11.47 -26.28
CA MET A 157 23.50 12.19 -27.56
C MET A 157 22.20 12.79 -28.11
N LEU A 158 21.07 12.13 -27.89
CA LEU A 158 19.76 12.59 -28.40
C LEU A 158 19.08 13.58 -27.44
N TYR A 159 19.38 13.49 -26.15
CA TYR A 159 18.72 14.26 -25.10
C TYR A 159 18.69 15.79 -25.35
N PRO A 160 19.79 16.48 -25.69
CA PRO A 160 19.76 17.95 -25.85
C PRO A 160 18.81 18.39 -26.95
N ARG A 161 18.72 17.63 -28.06
CA ARG A 161 17.82 17.92 -29.17
C ARG A 161 16.38 17.71 -28.79
N MET A 162 16.10 16.62 -28.05
CA MET A 162 14.73 16.29 -27.62
C MET A 162 14.24 17.25 -26.52
N LYS A 163 15.11 17.64 -25.58
CA LYS A 163 14.81 18.66 -24.59
C LYS A 163 14.38 19.96 -25.26
N LYS A 164 15.22 20.49 -26.16
CA LYS A 164 14.93 21.70 -26.89
C LYS A 164 13.59 21.62 -27.64
N LEU A 165 13.36 20.53 -28.38
CA LEU A 165 12.15 20.32 -29.17
C LEU A 165 10.90 20.34 -28.30
N VAL A 166 10.93 19.64 -27.15
CA VAL A 166 9.78 19.51 -26.26
C VAL A 166 9.49 20.87 -25.58
N GLU A 167 10.51 21.52 -25.04
CA GLU A 167 10.35 22.83 -24.36
C GLU A 167 9.95 23.95 -25.32
N GLU A 168 10.34 23.90 -26.60
CA GLU A 168 9.90 24.88 -27.62
C GLU A 168 8.46 24.66 -28.11
N GLN A 169 7.95 23.43 -28.05
CA GLN A 169 6.63 23.08 -28.58
C GLN A 169 5.55 22.94 -27.51
N LEU A 170 5.95 22.68 -26.27
CA LEU A 170 5.03 22.40 -25.16
C LEU A 170 5.41 23.28 -23.96
N GLU A 171 4.41 23.76 -23.23
CA GLU A 171 4.60 24.50 -21.97
C GLU A 171 4.90 23.55 -20.82
N VAL A 172 6.04 22.81 -20.89
CA VAL A 172 6.45 21.82 -19.89
C VAL A 172 7.97 21.83 -19.72
N GLU A 173 8.45 21.68 -18.50
CA GLU A 173 9.88 21.60 -18.22
C GLU A 173 10.43 20.19 -18.47
N VAL A 174 11.55 20.08 -19.18
CA VAL A 174 12.28 18.80 -19.30
C VAL A 174 13.32 18.74 -18.19
N LEU A 175 13.04 17.95 -17.16
CA LEU A 175 13.80 17.85 -15.90
C LEU A 175 14.95 16.84 -15.94
N GLY A 176 15.28 16.35 -17.12
CA GLY A 176 16.40 15.46 -17.32
C GLY A 176 16.05 14.18 -18.08
N TYR A 177 16.99 13.26 -18.06
CA TYR A 177 16.83 11.95 -18.69
C TYR A 177 17.48 10.85 -17.84
N VAL A 178 17.05 9.62 -18.04
CA VAL A 178 17.67 8.43 -17.46
C VAL A 178 18.17 7.57 -18.63
N PRO A 179 19.47 7.27 -18.70
CA PRO A 179 20.00 6.35 -19.71
C PRO A 179 19.51 4.92 -19.45
N LYS A 180 19.83 4.00 -20.35
CA LYS A 180 19.58 2.58 -20.09
C LYS A 180 20.50 2.11 -18.94
N VAL A 181 19.93 1.70 -17.82
CA VAL A 181 20.65 1.24 -16.61
C VAL A 181 20.36 -0.24 -16.39
N GLU A 182 21.20 -1.14 -16.96
CA GLU A 182 21.00 -2.59 -16.85
C GLU A 182 21.35 -3.14 -15.47
N ASP A 183 22.41 -2.60 -14.86
CA ASP A 183 22.95 -3.08 -13.57
C ASP A 183 22.15 -2.60 -12.35
N CYS A 184 21.18 -1.70 -12.53
CA CYS A 184 20.38 -1.13 -11.44
C CYS A 184 18.94 -1.65 -11.46
N VAL A 185 18.63 -2.64 -12.30
CA VAL A 185 17.27 -3.19 -12.37
C VAL A 185 16.95 -3.91 -11.07
N ILE A 186 15.84 -3.49 -10.44
CA ILE A 186 15.27 -4.19 -9.30
C ILE A 186 14.34 -5.27 -9.88
N GLU A 187 14.62 -6.52 -9.56
CA GLU A 187 13.82 -7.63 -10.05
C GLU A 187 12.38 -7.53 -9.53
N SER A 188 11.42 -7.88 -10.37
CA SER A 188 10.02 -7.94 -9.99
C SER A 188 9.51 -9.37 -9.98
N ARG A 189 8.64 -9.69 -9.02
CA ARG A 189 7.86 -10.94 -8.98
C ARG A 189 6.46 -10.72 -9.52
N HIS A 190 5.67 -11.78 -9.55
CA HIS A 190 4.26 -11.72 -9.96
C HIS A 190 3.40 -10.77 -9.13
N LEU A 191 3.82 -10.47 -7.88
CA LEU A 191 3.12 -9.59 -6.92
C LEU A 191 3.88 -8.30 -6.59
N GLY A 192 4.79 -7.85 -7.45
CA GLY A 192 5.57 -6.63 -7.22
C GLY A 192 7.08 -6.89 -7.21
N LEU A 193 7.85 -6.02 -6.54
CA LEU A 193 9.30 -6.20 -6.40
C LEU A 193 9.62 -7.41 -5.49
N VAL A 194 10.81 -7.95 -5.62
CA VAL A 194 11.38 -8.94 -4.68
C VAL A 194 11.51 -8.28 -3.31
N LEU A 195 11.30 -9.00 -2.21
CA LEU A 195 11.43 -8.42 -0.88
C LEU A 195 12.84 -7.85 -0.66
N PRO A 196 12.99 -6.71 0.05
CA PRO A 196 14.28 -6.06 0.23
C PRO A 196 15.36 -6.96 0.83
N GLU A 197 14.97 -7.87 1.71
CA GLU A 197 15.85 -8.81 2.40
C GLU A 197 16.46 -9.87 1.48
N GLU A 198 15.87 -10.10 0.31
CA GLU A 198 16.29 -11.10 -0.66
C GLU A 198 17.37 -10.61 -1.63
N ILE A 199 17.69 -9.31 -1.62
CA ILE A 199 18.64 -8.69 -2.56
C ILE A 199 19.88 -8.22 -1.80
N SER A 200 20.97 -8.99 -1.87
CA SER A 200 22.20 -8.76 -1.10
C SER A 200 22.94 -7.46 -1.45
N ASP A 201 22.79 -6.95 -2.67
CA ASP A 201 23.50 -5.76 -3.19
C ASP A 201 22.56 -4.57 -3.48
N LEU A 202 21.34 -4.61 -2.96
CA LEU A 202 20.30 -3.63 -3.26
C LEU A 202 20.72 -2.19 -2.89
N LYS A 203 21.34 -2.00 -1.73
CA LYS A 203 21.81 -0.67 -1.30
C LYS A 203 22.88 -0.11 -2.25
N GLU A 204 23.79 -0.95 -2.70
CA GLU A 204 24.84 -0.55 -3.64
C GLU A 204 24.26 -0.16 -5.00
N ARG A 205 23.31 -0.95 -5.52
CA ARG A 205 22.59 -0.63 -6.77
C ARG A 205 21.83 0.68 -6.67
N LEU A 206 21.16 0.94 -5.54
CA LEU A 206 20.44 2.20 -5.30
C LEU A 206 21.40 3.40 -5.20
N GLN A 207 22.54 3.26 -4.54
CA GLN A 207 23.56 4.31 -4.50
C GLN A 207 24.14 4.61 -5.89
N LYS A 208 24.41 3.58 -6.69
CA LYS A 208 24.85 3.75 -8.09
C LYS A 208 23.77 4.47 -8.91
N LEU A 209 22.51 4.06 -8.77
CA LEU A 209 21.38 4.70 -9.46
C LEU A 209 21.22 6.16 -9.04
N ALA A 210 21.29 6.45 -7.74
CA ALA A 210 21.24 7.83 -7.22
C ALA A 210 22.34 8.71 -7.83
N GLY A 211 23.58 8.18 -7.94
CA GLY A 211 24.67 8.90 -8.61
C GLY A 211 24.38 9.20 -10.08
N ILE A 212 23.83 8.22 -10.81
CA ILE A 212 23.42 8.44 -12.21
C ILE A 212 22.34 9.53 -12.30
N LEU A 213 21.35 9.50 -11.40
CA LEU A 213 20.29 10.50 -11.41
C LEU A 213 20.77 11.89 -11.01
N GLU A 214 21.74 12.01 -10.09
CA GLU A 214 22.39 13.30 -9.78
C GLU A 214 23.06 13.92 -11.02
N ASP A 215 23.67 13.10 -11.86
CA ASP A 215 24.35 13.56 -13.09
C ASP A 215 23.40 13.87 -14.25
N THR A 216 22.19 13.26 -14.27
CA THR A 216 21.33 13.28 -15.46
C THR A 216 19.96 13.94 -15.24
N LEU A 217 19.54 14.14 -13.99
CA LEU A 217 18.33 14.88 -13.65
C LEU A 217 18.68 16.26 -13.08
N GLU A 218 17.85 17.23 -13.36
CA GLU A 218 17.93 18.59 -12.80
C GLU A 218 17.24 18.62 -11.42
N ILE A 219 17.81 17.91 -10.41
CA ILE A 219 17.20 17.70 -9.10
C ILE A 219 16.83 19.02 -8.42
N ASP A 220 17.63 20.07 -8.56
CA ASP A 220 17.32 21.37 -7.97
C ASP A 220 16.09 22.03 -8.61
N ARG A 221 15.83 21.80 -9.90
CA ARG A 221 14.60 22.24 -10.57
C ARG A 221 13.41 21.38 -10.13
N ILE A 222 13.59 20.07 -9.91
CA ILE A 222 12.58 19.20 -9.32
C ILE A 222 12.19 19.71 -7.94
N LEU A 223 13.15 20.08 -7.10
CA LEU A 223 12.91 20.67 -5.78
C LEU A 223 12.23 22.04 -5.88
N ALA A 224 12.60 22.87 -6.86
CA ALA A 224 11.93 24.15 -7.11
C ALA A 224 10.46 23.92 -7.51
N LEU A 225 10.20 22.99 -8.41
CA LEU A 225 8.84 22.60 -8.81
C LEU A 225 8.02 22.12 -7.59
N ALA A 226 8.61 21.30 -6.71
CA ALA A 226 7.95 20.84 -5.49
C ALA A 226 7.55 21.98 -4.55
N ARG A 227 8.41 22.98 -4.40
CA ARG A 227 8.15 24.20 -3.57
C ARG A 227 7.08 25.12 -4.16
N HIS A 228 6.82 25.04 -5.45
CA HIS A 228 5.77 25.81 -6.13
C HIS A 228 4.42 25.08 -6.15
N ALA A 229 4.31 23.94 -5.47
CA ALA A 229 3.01 23.29 -5.28
C ALA A 229 2.07 24.23 -4.51
N GLU A 230 0.81 24.29 -4.93
CA GLU A 230 -0.20 25.13 -4.30
C GLU A 230 -0.40 24.77 -2.81
N GLU A 231 -0.83 25.75 -2.01
CA GLU A 231 -1.09 25.51 -0.60
C GLU A 231 -2.15 24.41 -0.41
N LEU A 232 -1.79 23.33 0.29
CA LEU A 232 -2.69 22.21 0.55
C LEU A 232 -3.69 22.56 1.66
N GLN A 233 -4.98 22.46 1.36
CA GLN A 233 -6.05 22.59 2.34
C GLN A 233 -6.16 21.31 3.17
N VAL A 234 -5.44 21.27 4.30
CA VAL A 234 -5.42 20.11 5.21
C VAL A 234 -6.42 20.33 6.32
N PRO A 235 -7.38 19.41 6.55
CA PRO A 235 -8.24 19.47 7.74
C PRO A 235 -7.42 19.35 9.03
N GLU A 236 -7.75 20.15 10.04
CA GLU A 236 -7.09 20.06 11.35
C GLU A 236 -7.36 18.70 12.02
N SER A 237 -8.53 18.14 11.81
CA SER A 237 -8.96 16.86 12.37
C SER A 237 -10.00 16.19 11.49
N LEU A 238 -10.06 14.87 11.54
CA LEU A 238 -11.12 14.07 10.92
C LEU A 238 -12.34 13.86 11.84
N VAL A 239 -12.25 14.26 13.12
CA VAL A 239 -13.34 14.08 14.10
C VAL A 239 -14.61 14.83 13.71
N GLN A 240 -14.50 15.97 13.04
CA GLN A 240 -15.65 16.72 12.54
C GLN A 240 -16.40 15.98 11.42
N LYS A 241 -15.69 15.13 10.68
CA LYS A 241 -16.25 14.30 9.62
C LYS A 241 -16.92 13.04 10.18
N ASP A 242 -16.23 12.36 11.09
CA ASP A 242 -16.72 11.17 11.79
C ASP A 242 -16.08 11.14 13.19
N GLU A 243 -16.92 11.19 14.22
CA GLU A 243 -16.49 11.19 15.63
C GLU A 243 -15.65 9.95 15.99
N THR A 244 -15.75 8.87 15.21
CA THR A 244 -14.99 7.64 15.41
C THR A 244 -13.48 7.86 15.30
N TYR A 245 -13.01 8.82 14.51
CA TYR A 245 -11.60 9.19 14.46
C TYR A 245 -11.07 9.80 15.77
N GLY A 246 -11.96 10.29 16.64
CA GLY A 246 -11.63 10.78 17.98
C GLY A 246 -11.83 9.73 19.07
N TYR A 247 -12.25 8.51 18.72
CA TYR A 247 -12.42 7.44 19.70
C TYR A 247 -11.09 7.07 20.34
N CYS A 248 -11.09 6.97 21.67
CA CYS A 248 -9.96 6.50 22.44
C CYS A 248 -10.43 5.52 23.52
N LEU A 249 -9.69 4.42 23.64
CA LEU A 249 -9.93 3.41 24.66
C LEU A 249 -9.81 4.01 26.08
N PRO A 250 -10.63 3.60 27.05
CA PRO A 250 -10.52 4.05 28.43
C PRO A 250 -9.27 3.52 29.14
N GLN A 251 -8.65 2.48 28.59
CA GLN A 251 -7.42 1.86 29.09
C GLN A 251 -6.59 1.31 27.92
N LYS A 252 -5.29 1.10 28.12
CA LYS A 252 -4.42 0.48 27.12
C LYS A 252 -4.77 -0.97 26.95
N LEU A 253 -4.86 -1.40 25.70
CA LEU A 253 -5.02 -2.80 25.30
C LEU A 253 -3.78 -3.25 24.52
N ARG A 254 -3.34 -4.48 24.75
CA ARG A 254 -2.18 -5.07 24.08
C ARG A 254 -2.65 -5.92 22.90
N ILE A 255 -2.33 -5.48 21.70
CA ILE A 255 -2.74 -6.12 20.46
C ILE A 255 -1.52 -6.77 19.80
N GLY A 256 -1.53 -8.10 19.74
CA GLY A 256 -0.50 -8.89 19.06
C GLY A 256 -0.58 -8.71 17.54
N VAL A 257 0.55 -8.38 16.92
CA VAL A 257 0.66 -8.20 15.46
C VAL A 257 1.65 -9.23 14.92
N ALA A 258 1.17 -10.15 14.09
CA ALA A 258 2.04 -11.07 13.37
C ALA A 258 2.91 -10.29 12.37
N LYS A 259 4.24 -10.37 12.52
CA LYS A 259 5.18 -9.56 11.76
C LYS A 259 6.52 -10.25 11.57
N ASP A 260 6.68 -10.87 10.43
CA ASP A 260 7.90 -11.50 9.94
C ASP A 260 7.90 -11.58 8.42
N GLU A 261 8.75 -12.40 7.81
CA GLU A 261 8.83 -12.59 6.36
C GLU A 261 7.59 -13.25 5.75
N ALA A 262 6.77 -13.96 6.55
CA ALA A 262 5.50 -14.53 6.11
C ALA A 262 4.34 -13.53 6.25
N PHE A 263 4.42 -12.57 7.17
CA PHE A 263 3.37 -11.61 7.51
C PHE A 263 3.93 -10.19 7.47
N CYS A 264 3.99 -9.60 6.28
CA CYS A 264 4.65 -8.31 6.04
C CYS A 264 3.80 -7.30 5.24
N PHE A 265 2.56 -7.64 4.85
CA PHE A 265 1.68 -6.76 4.08
C PHE A 265 0.69 -6.04 4.99
N PHE A 266 1.06 -4.85 5.42
CA PHE A 266 0.22 -4.00 6.25
C PHE A 266 0.38 -2.52 5.86
N TYR A 267 -0.64 -1.74 6.16
CA TYR A 267 -0.59 -0.29 6.04
C TYR A 267 -0.15 0.32 7.37
N GLU A 268 0.94 1.06 7.36
CA GLU A 268 1.46 1.74 8.56
C GLU A 268 0.44 2.73 9.17
N ASP A 269 -0.43 3.31 8.35
CA ASP A 269 -1.49 4.19 8.83
C ASP A 269 -2.58 3.41 9.59
N ASN A 270 -2.80 2.13 9.30
CA ASN A 270 -3.68 1.26 10.11
C ASN A 270 -3.14 1.10 11.53
N PHE A 271 -1.85 0.84 11.67
CA PHE A 271 -1.20 0.74 12.98
C PHE A 271 -1.29 2.06 13.74
N ARG A 272 -1.04 3.16 13.05
CA ARG A 272 -1.14 4.48 13.64
C ARG A 272 -2.54 4.79 14.15
N LEU A 273 -3.58 4.48 13.38
CA LEU A 273 -4.96 4.71 13.82
C LEU A 273 -5.31 3.88 15.06
N LEU A 274 -4.90 2.60 15.11
CA LEU A 274 -5.07 1.76 16.31
C LEU A 274 -4.36 2.35 17.53
N GLN A 275 -3.12 2.83 17.36
CA GLN A 275 -2.36 3.48 18.43
C GLN A 275 -3.01 4.80 18.90
N GLU A 276 -3.55 5.60 17.98
CA GLU A 276 -4.30 6.81 18.30
C GLU A 276 -5.61 6.50 19.04
N MET A 277 -6.21 5.37 18.74
CA MET A 277 -7.37 4.84 19.49
C MET A 277 -6.99 4.21 20.84
N GLY A 278 -5.69 4.18 21.21
CA GLY A 278 -5.21 3.74 22.53
C GLY A 278 -4.68 2.31 22.59
N ALA A 279 -4.49 1.62 21.46
CA ALA A 279 -3.89 0.29 21.43
C ALA A 279 -2.35 0.37 21.60
N GLU A 280 -1.78 -0.60 22.32
CA GLU A 280 -0.37 -0.94 22.31
C GLU A 280 -0.15 -2.11 21.35
N LEU A 281 0.59 -1.89 20.26
CA LEU A 281 0.90 -2.95 19.31
C LEU A 281 2.14 -3.71 19.77
N VAL A 282 2.05 -5.04 19.81
CA VAL A 282 3.11 -5.94 20.25
C VAL A 282 3.43 -6.88 19.10
N ASP A 283 4.56 -6.65 18.44
CA ASP A 283 5.01 -7.49 17.32
C ASP A 283 5.37 -8.90 17.84
N PHE A 284 5.02 -9.93 17.07
CA PHE A 284 5.47 -11.32 17.27
C PHE A 284 5.69 -12.00 15.91
N SER A 285 6.56 -12.99 15.88
CA SER A 285 6.87 -13.76 14.67
C SER A 285 6.27 -15.16 14.72
N PRO A 286 5.27 -15.48 13.90
CA PRO A 286 4.81 -16.85 13.75
C PRO A 286 5.88 -17.84 13.30
N ILE A 287 6.95 -17.40 12.66
CA ILE A 287 8.07 -18.25 12.23
C ILE A 287 9.08 -18.45 13.35
N HIS A 288 9.48 -17.36 14.04
CA HIS A 288 10.68 -17.35 14.89
C HIS A 288 10.41 -17.39 16.39
N ASP A 289 9.25 -16.92 16.84
CA ASP A 289 8.89 -16.95 18.27
C ASP A 289 8.24 -18.28 18.63
N GLU A 290 8.59 -18.84 19.77
CA GLU A 290 8.04 -20.10 20.24
C GLU A 290 6.62 -19.93 20.80
N HIS A 291 6.33 -18.76 21.40
CA HIS A 291 5.08 -18.47 22.09
C HIS A 291 4.51 -17.10 21.71
N LEU A 292 3.20 -16.93 21.88
CA LEU A 292 2.58 -15.62 21.84
C LEU A 292 3.09 -14.72 22.98
N PRO A 293 3.21 -13.41 22.77
CA PRO A 293 3.44 -12.46 23.86
C PRO A 293 2.36 -12.61 24.96
N ALA A 294 2.77 -12.43 26.22
CA ALA A 294 1.84 -12.50 27.33
C ALA A 294 0.82 -11.34 27.33
N ASP A 295 -0.33 -11.58 27.95
CA ASP A 295 -1.35 -10.56 28.24
C ASP A 295 -1.84 -9.83 26.98
N LEU A 296 -2.13 -10.56 25.91
CA LEU A 296 -2.72 -10.01 24.68
C LEU A 296 -4.25 -9.94 24.80
N ASP A 297 -4.82 -8.84 24.34
CA ASP A 297 -6.26 -8.58 24.30
C ASP A 297 -6.87 -8.85 22.90
N GLY A 298 -6.03 -9.00 21.89
CA GLY A 298 -6.46 -9.27 20.52
C GLY A 298 -5.30 -9.58 19.57
N LEU A 299 -5.62 -10.13 18.40
CA LEU A 299 -4.65 -10.56 17.39
C LEU A 299 -4.93 -9.92 16.03
N LEU A 300 -3.86 -9.49 15.35
CA LEU A 300 -3.85 -9.02 13.96
C LEU A 300 -2.90 -9.91 13.14
N LEU A 301 -3.46 -10.65 12.19
CA LEU A 301 -2.75 -11.52 11.26
C LEU A 301 -2.93 -10.95 9.85
N TYR A 302 -1.95 -10.14 9.39
CA TYR A 302 -2.04 -9.51 8.09
C TYR A 302 -1.55 -10.41 6.95
N GLY A 303 -1.57 -9.88 5.72
CA GLY A 303 -1.06 -10.56 4.55
C GLY A 303 0.46 -10.67 4.51
N GLY A 304 0.93 -11.31 3.47
CA GLY A 304 2.36 -11.55 3.21
C GLY A 304 2.54 -12.74 2.29
N TYR A 305 3.58 -13.52 2.57
CA TYR A 305 3.95 -14.71 1.81
C TYR A 305 4.04 -15.97 2.70
N PRO A 306 2.96 -16.38 3.39
CA PRO A 306 3.01 -17.56 4.22
C PRO A 306 3.30 -18.84 3.43
N GLU A 307 2.90 -18.90 2.16
CA GLU A 307 3.16 -20.03 1.26
C GLU A 307 4.64 -20.23 0.92
N LEU A 308 5.44 -19.16 0.96
CA LEU A 308 6.91 -19.26 0.82
C LEU A 308 7.56 -19.84 2.08
N ASN A 309 6.91 -19.69 3.22
CA ASN A 309 7.41 -20.07 4.54
C ASN A 309 6.61 -21.25 5.17
N GLY A 310 5.84 -21.98 4.35
CA GLY A 310 4.90 -22.99 4.82
C GLY A 310 5.53 -24.07 5.68
N GLU A 311 6.76 -24.52 5.38
CA GLU A 311 7.47 -25.52 6.18
C GLU A 311 7.88 -24.98 7.56
N ALA A 312 8.36 -23.75 7.64
CA ALA A 312 8.74 -23.10 8.90
C ALA A 312 7.51 -22.88 9.80
N LEU A 313 6.43 -22.37 9.20
CA LEU A 313 5.14 -22.19 9.89
C LEU A 313 4.57 -23.53 10.38
N GLU A 314 4.68 -24.62 9.60
CA GLU A 314 4.22 -25.95 10.02
C GLU A 314 5.01 -26.49 11.19
N ARG A 315 6.33 -26.28 11.23
CA ARG A 315 7.21 -26.73 12.33
C ARG A 315 6.92 -26.06 13.66
N ASN A 316 6.51 -24.80 13.64
CA ASN A 316 6.22 -24.04 14.86
C ASN A 316 4.85 -24.43 15.42
N THR A 317 4.79 -25.62 16.03
CA THR A 317 3.54 -26.20 16.52
C THR A 317 2.97 -25.44 17.72
N SER A 318 3.81 -24.99 18.66
CA SER A 318 3.39 -24.24 19.84
C SER A 318 2.67 -22.94 19.46
N MET A 319 3.25 -22.15 18.57
CA MET A 319 2.65 -20.90 18.10
C MET A 319 1.28 -21.13 17.45
N LYS A 320 1.17 -22.13 16.55
CA LYS A 320 -0.11 -22.46 15.90
C LYS A 320 -1.19 -22.86 16.89
N GLU A 321 -0.84 -23.70 17.87
CA GLU A 321 -1.75 -24.17 18.90
C GLU A 321 -2.20 -23.03 19.83
N GLU A 322 -1.28 -22.13 20.21
CA GLU A 322 -1.61 -20.97 21.04
C GLU A 322 -2.52 -19.99 20.32
N ILE A 323 -2.26 -19.66 19.04
CA ILE A 323 -3.15 -18.81 18.22
C ILE A 323 -4.54 -19.46 18.13
N ALA A 324 -4.60 -20.77 17.81
CA ALA A 324 -5.86 -21.49 17.70
C ALA A 324 -6.63 -21.51 19.02
N GLN A 325 -5.94 -21.72 20.13
CA GLN A 325 -6.53 -21.73 21.45
C GLN A 325 -7.03 -20.35 21.86
N ALA A 326 -6.24 -19.30 21.67
CA ALA A 326 -6.62 -17.92 21.96
C ALA A 326 -7.92 -17.52 21.23
N VAL A 327 -8.00 -17.79 19.93
CA VAL A 327 -9.20 -17.50 19.14
C VAL A 327 -10.41 -18.33 19.61
N LYS A 328 -10.22 -19.63 19.90
CA LYS A 328 -11.29 -20.51 20.42
C LYS A 328 -11.77 -20.07 21.79
N GLN A 329 -10.91 -19.50 22.62
CA GLN A 329 -11.26 -18.95 23.94
C GLN A 329 -11.93 -17.59 23.89
N GLY A 330 -12.09 -17.02 22.70
CA GLY A 330 -12.83 -15.80 22.46
C GLY A 330 -11.98 -14.54 22.30
N MET A 331 -10.64 -14.65 22.25
CA MET A 331 -9.77 -13.53 21.93
C MET A 331 -10.13 -12.98 20.55
N PRO A 332 -10.37 -11.66 20.39
CA PRO A 332 -10.67 -11.06 19.11
C PRO A 332 -9.49 -11.18 18.13
N CYS A 333 -9.80 -11.59 16.91
CA CYS A 333 -8.80 -11.77 15.86
C CYS A 333 -9.30 -11.16 14.54
N MET A 334 -8.45 -10.34 13.90
CA MET A 334 -8.60 -9.93 12.51
C MET A 334 -7.52 -10.60 11.67
N ALA A 335 -7.92 -11.27 10.58
CA ALA A 335 -6.98 -11.96 9.69
C ALA A 335 -7.27 -11.65 8.23
N GLU A 336 -6.27 -11.11 7.54
CA GLU A 336 -6.35 -10.69 6.14
C GLU A 336 -5.41 -11.55 5.27
N CYS A 337 -5.90 -11.98 4.10
CA CYS A 337 -5.11 -12.64 3.04
C CYS A 337 -4.19 -13.77 3.58
N GLY A 338 -2.89 -13.55 3.70
CA GLY A 338 -1.95 -14.53 4.25
C GLY A 338 -2.29 -14.97 5.68
N GLY A 339 -2.72 -14.03 6.53
CA GLY A 339 -3.17 -14.33 7.88
C GLY A 339 -4.46 -15.18 7.89
N PHE A 340 -5.38 -14.90 6.96
CA PHE A 340 -6.56 -15.74 6.75
C PHE A 340 -6.17 -17.16 6.30
N MET A 341 -5.22 -17.28 5.35
CA MET A 341 -4.70 -18.59 4.92
C MET A 341 -4.11 -19.37 6.10
N TYR A 342 -3.36 -18.72 6.98
CA TYR A 342 -2.73 -19.32 8.14
C TYR A 342 -3.73 -19.81 9.20
N LEU A 343 -4.94 -19.25 9.26
CA LEU A 343 -6.01 -19.72 10.15
C LEU A 343 -6.71 -20.99 9.68
N HIS A 344 -6.52 -21.46 8.45
CA HIS A 344 -7.09 -22.71 7.95
C HIS A 344 -6.48 -23.96 8.62
N GLU A 345 -7.02 -25.13 8.32
CA GLU A 345 -6.43 -26.41 8.72
C GLU A 345 -5.13 -26.71 7.97
N GLN A 346 -5.10 -26.33 6.68
CA GLN A 346 -3.96 -26.54 5.80
C GLN A 346 -3.84 -25.41 4.76
N MET A 347 -2.61 -25.21 4.33
CA MET A 347 -2.28 -24.28 3.24
C MET A 347 -1.28 -24.95 2.28
N GLU A 348 -1.52 -24.85 0.99
CA GLU A 348 -0.57 -25.32 -0.04
C GLU A 348 0.64 -24.39 -0.10
N ASP A 349 1.85 -24.94 -0.04
CA ASP A 349 3.09 -24.20 -0.22
C ASP A 349 3.46 -24.05 -1.71
N MET A 350 4.54 -23.32 -2.01
CA MET A 350 4.99 -23.10 -3.39
C MET A 350 5.45 -24.37 -4.11
N ASN A 351 5.68 -25.48 -3.37
CA ASN A 351 6.05 -26.77 -3.92
C ASN A 351 4.84 -27.71 -4.13
N GLY A 352 3.62 -27.22 -3.87
CA GLY A 352 2.40 -28.00 -3.99
C GLY A 352 2.14 -28.94 -2.79
N VAL A 353 2.81 -28.72 -1.67
CA VAL A 353 2.64 -29.52 -0.46
C VAL A 353 1.67 -28.81 0.49
N PHE A 354 0.63 -29.53 0.95
CA PHE A 354 -0.27 -29.00 1.96
C PHE A 354 0.37 -29.08 3.35
N ARG A 355 0.57 -27.90 3.96
CA ARG A 355 1.16 -27.70 5.27
C ARG A 355 0.08 -27.48 6.33
N LYS A 356 0.23 -28.09 7.51
CA LYS A 356 -0.69 -27.85 8.63
C LYS A 356 -0.49 -26.43 9.18
N THR A 357 -1.61 -25.75 9.40
CA THR A 357 -1.68 -24.39 9.95
C THR A 357 -2.49 -24.34 11.23
N CYS A 358 -3.06 -23.20 11.64
CA CYS A 358 -3.69 -23.07 12.97
C CYS A 358 -4.97 -23.92 13.18
N GLY A 359 -5.73 -24.24 12.12
CA GLY A 359 -6.94 -25.05 12.23
C GLY A 359 -8.10 -24.35 12.94
N VAL A 360 -8.21 -23.04 12.81
CA VAL A 360 -9.35 -22.26 13.31
C VAL A 360 -10.51 -22.33 12.31
N ILE A 361 -10.19 -22.23 11.01
CA ILE A 361 -11.15 -22.28 9.91
C ILE A 361 -11.05 -23.66 9.23
N PRO A 362 -12.16 -24.39 9.10
CA PRO A 362 -12.16 -25.70 8.43
C PRO A 362 -11.82 -25.56 6.94
N GLY A 363 -11.15 -26.58 6.40
CA GLY A 363 -10.77 -26.66 5.00
C GLY A 363 -9.34 -26.18 4.75
N LYS A 364 -8.99 -26.04 3.48
CA LYS A 364 -7.64 -25.73 3.06
C LYS A 364 -7.59 -24.60 2.03
N CYS A 365 -6.46 -23.87 2.04
CA CYS A 365 -6.09 -22.92 1.01
C CYS A 365 -5.20 -23.61 -0.03
N PHE A 366 -5.40 -23.29 -1.31
CA PHE A 366 -4.70 -23.89 -2.45
C PHE A 366 -4.33 -22.85 -3.48
N ARG A 367 -3.26 -23.12 -4.21
CA ARG A 367 -2.75 -22.26 -5.27
C ARG A 367 -3.64 -22.34 -6.52
N THR A 368 -3.90 -21.19 -7.14
CA THR A 368 -4.64 -21.10 -8.39
C THR A 368 -3.69 -20.78 -9.57
N PRO A 369 -3.98 -21.25 -10.79
CA PRO A 369 -3.11 -21.02 -11.95
C PRO A 369 -3.11 -19.57 -12.45
N ARG A 370 -4.04 -18.75 -11.97
CA ARG A 370 -4.19 -17.33 -12.33
C ARG A 370 -4.81 -16.56 -11.17
N LEU A 371 -4.71 -15.24 -11.18
CA LEU A 371 -5.45 -14.37 -10.27
C LEU A 371 -6.95 -14.66 -10.35
N THR A 372 -7.56 -15.05 -9.24
CA THR A 372 -9.00 -15.35 -9.15
C THR A 372 -9.79 -14.12 -8.81
N ARG A 373 -9.29 -13.34 -7.86
CA ARG A 373 -9.85 -12.08 -7.38
C ARG A 373 -8.76 -11.03 -7.37
N PHE A 374 -9.06 -9.87 -7.93
CA PHE A 374 -8.05 -8.83 -8.12
C PHE A 374 -8.66 -7.44 -8.13
N GLY A 375 -7.99 -6.51 -7.44
CA GLY A 375 -8.25 -5.07 -7.44
C GLY A 375 -9.30 -4.65 -6.41
N TYR A 376 -9.77 -3.43 -6.54
CA TYR A 376 -10.71 -2.82 -5.61
C TYR A 376 -12.04 -3.54 -5.52
N VAL A 377 -12.59 -3.55 -4.32
CA VAL A 377 -13.93 -4.04 -3.98
C VAL A 377 -14.54 -3.15 -2.91
N THR A 378 -15.86 -3.07 -2.88
CA THR A 378 -16.63 -2.54 -1.75
C THR A 378 -17.25 -3.72 -1.02
N LEU A 379 -16.98 -3.83 0.27
CA LEU A 379 -17.50 -4.89 1.13
C LEU A 379 -18.75 -4.40 1.85
N THR A 380 -19.78 -5.24 1.90
CA THR A 380 -21.01 -5.01 2.70
C THR A 380 -21.19 -6.19 3.64
N ALA A 381 -21.32 -5.92 4.92
CA ALA A 381 -21.54 -6.95 5.94
C ALA A 381 -22.95 -7.54 5.83
N GLY A 382 -23.07 -8.85 5.81
CA GLY A 382 -24.33 -9.59 5.91
C GLY A 382 -24.64 -10.04 7.35
N LYS A 383 -23.65 -9.95 8.25
CA LYS A 383 -23.75 -10.29 9.67
C LYS A 383 -23.08 -9.22 10.54
N PRO A 384 -23.36 -9.19 11.85
CA PRO A 384 -22.67 -8.31 12.78
C PRO A 384 -21.16 -8.54 12.77
N VAL A 385 -20.39 -7.46 12.94
CA VAL A 385 -18.92 -7.44 12.99
C VAL A 385 -18.50 -7.09 14.42
N PHE A 386 -17.88 -7.99 15.13
CA PHE A 386 -17.51 -7.82 16.53
C PHE A 386 -18.66 -7.31 17.41
N GLY A 387 -19.89 -7.77 17.10
CA GLY A 387 -21.12 -7.39 17.81
C GLY A 387 -21.76 -6.08 17.33
N ARG A 388 -21.22 -5.38 16.34
CA ARG A 388 -21.82 -4.21 15.71
C ARG A 388 -22.67 -4.61 14.52
N SER A 389 -23.82 -3.95 14.33
CA SER A 389 -24.69 -4.25 13.19
C SER A 389 -24.05 -3.86 11.85
N ALA A 390 -24.55 -4.45 10.77
CA ALA A 390 -24.09 -4.11 9.43
C ALA A 390 -24.30 -2.63 9.09
N GLU A 391 -25.39 -2.04 9.57
CA GLU A 391 -25.70 -0.62 9.37
C GLU A 391 -24.70 0.31 10.12
N GLU A 392 -24.29 -0.07 11.34
CA GLU A 392 -23.28 0.68 12.10
C GLU A 392 -21.91 0.63 11.42
N ILE A 393 -21.57 -0.50 10.79
CA ILE A 393 -20.29 -0.68 10.08
C ILE A 393 -20.29 0.05 8.74
N GLY A 394 -21.40 0.00 7.98
CA GLY A 394 -21.48 0.59 6.64
C GLY A 394 -20.65 -0.13 5.59
N GLU A 395 -20.45 0.54 4.45
CA GLU A 395 -19.61 0.02 3.35
C GLU A 395 -18.12 0.16 3.67
N ILE A 396 -17.33 -0.84 3.28
CA ILE A 396 -15.89 -0.89 3.53
C ILE A 396 -15.16 -0.95 2.20
N PRO A 397 -14.42 0.09 1.79
CA PRO A 397 -13.53 0.00 0.64
C PRO A 397 -12.36 -0.93 0.98
N ALA A 398 -12.09 -1.89 0.10
CA ALA A 398 -11.06 -2.90 0.29
C ALA A 398 -10.39 -3.26 -1.04
N HIS A 399 -9.37 -4.09 -0.95
CA HIS A 399 -8.61 -4.55 -2.10
C HIS A 399 -8.29 -6.03 -1.95
N GLU A 400 -8.34 -6.79 -3.04
CA GLU A 400 -7.88 -8.17 -3.11
C GLU A 400 -6.80 -8.34 -4.18
N PHE A 401 -5.75 -9.10 -3.88
CA PHE A 401 -4.70 -9.46 -4.82
C PHE A 401 -4.01 -10.75 -4.39
N HIS A 402 -4.46 -11.91 -4.86
CA HIS A 402 -3.93 -13.19 -4.44
C HIS A 402 -4.03 -14.26 -5.54
N TYR A 403 -3.03 -15.18 -5.52
CA TYR A 403 -2.96 -16.37 -6.37
C TYR A 403 -3.41 -17.64 -5.64
N PHE A 404 -4.02 -17.48 -4.48
CA PHE A 404 -4.58 -18.58 -3.69
C PHE A 404 -6.09 -18.44 -3.61
N ASP A 405 -6.76 -19.55 -3.39
CA ASP A 405 -8.19 -19.59 -3.05
C ASP A 405 -8.39 -20.53 -1.86
N SER A 406 -9.59 -20.61 -1.34
CA SER A 406 -9.96 -21.45 -0.20
C SER A 406 -11.18 -22.29 -0.50
N GLU A 407 -11.23 -23.50 0.07
CA GLU A 407 -12.45 -24.31 0.11
C GLU A 407 -13.53 -23.65 0.99
N ASN A 408 -13.14 -22.68 1.83
CA ASN A 408 -14.01 -21.99 2.77
C ASN A 408 -13.66 -20.50 2.90
N CYS A 409 -14.07 -19.71 1.91
CA CYS A 409 -13.83 -18.26 1.87
C CYS A 409 -14.71 -17.45 2.82
N GLY A 410 -15.66 -18.07 3.51
CA GLY A 410 -16.72 -17.38 4.25
C GLY A 410 -17.82 -16.85 3.34
N SER A 411 -18.92 -16.40 3.95
CA SER A 411 -20.08 -15.86 3.25
C SER A 411 -20.80 -14.77 4.06
N ASP A 412 -20.10 -14.18 5.03
CA ASP A 412 -20.71 -13.22 5.95
C ASP A 412 -20.62 -11.77 5.42
N PHE A 413 -19.88 -11.57 4.32
CA PHE A 413 -19.81 -10.34 3.57
C PHE A 413 -20.03 -10.56 2.08
N HIS A 414 -20.49 -9.53 1.39
CA HIS A 414 -20.53 -9.46 -0.05
C HIS A 414 -19.51 -8.44 -0.56
N ALA A 415 -18.62 -8.88 -1.45
CA ALA A 415 -17.66 -8.03 -2.15
C ALA A 415 -18.19 -7.66 -3.52
N ALA A 416 -18.38 -6.39 -3.80
CA ALA A 416 -18.82 -5.87 -5.09
C ALA A 416 -17.69 -5.16 -5.84
N LYS A 417 -17.48 -5.51 -7.12
CA LYS A 417 -16.51 -4.80 -7.97
C LYS A 417 -17.08 -3.45 -8.40
N PRO A 418 -16.29 -2.36 -8.26
CA PRO A 418 -16.71 -1.06 -8.75
C PRO A 418 -16.91 -1.07 -10.27
N LEU A 419 -17.89 -0.32 -10.76
CA LEU A 419 -18.27 -0.20 -12.17
C LEU A 419 -18.57 -1.54 -12.87
N SER A 420 -18.99 -2.54 -12.10
CA SER A 420 -19.26 -3.89 -12.59
C SER A 420 -20.43 -4.52 -11.84
N LYS A 421 -21.09 -5.51 -12.46
CA LYS A 421 -22.07 -6.36 -11.77
C LYS A 421 -21.43 -7.57 -11.08
N ARG A 422 -20.09 -7.70 -11.15
CA ARG A 422 -19.37 -8.82 -10.54
C ARG A 422 -19.26 -8.61 -9.05
N GLY A 423 -19.60 -9.62 -8.30
CA GLY A 423 -19.43 -9.70 -6.85
C GLY A 423 -19.31 -11.14 -6.41
N TRP A 424 -18.96 -11.35 -5.16
CA TRP A 424 -18.87 -12.67 -4.53
C TRP A 424 -19.00 -12.56 -3.02
N ASP A 425 -19.44 -13.65 -2.39
CA ASP A 425 -19.48 -13.74 -0.96
C ASP A 425 -18.09 -14.12 -0.42
N CYS A 426 -17.73 -13.59 0.74
CA CYS A 426 -16.43 -13.74 1.35
C CYS A 426 -16.50 -13.45 2.86
N ILE A 427 -15.35 -13.58 3.53
CA ILE A 427 -15.13 -13.24 4.94
C ILE A 427 -15.98 -14.07 5.90
N HIS A 428 -15.32 -14.60 6.92
CA HIS A 428 -15.93 -15.13 8.14
C HIS A 428 -16.04 -14.00 9.16
N SER A 429 -17.26 -13.76 9.66
CA SER A 429 -17.53 -12.80 10.71
C SER A 429 -18.25 -13.48 11.88
N SER A 430 -17.63 -13.47 13.05
CA SER A 430 -18.21 -13.98 14.27
C SER A 430 -18.12 -12.95 15.40
N SER A 431 -18.45 -13.35 16.61
CA SER A 431 -18.35 -12.47 17.77
C SER A 431 -16.92 -12.01 18.07
N ASN A 432 -15.90 -12.78 17.67
CA ASN A 432 -14.49 -12.49 17.93
C ASN A 432 -13.56 -12.74 16.74
N LEU A 433 -14.05 -13.06 15.55
CA LEU A 433 -13.24 -13.30 14.37
C LEU A 433 -13.76 -12.48 13.18
N LEU A 434 -12.84 -11.81 12.48
CA LEU A 434 -13.05 -11.25 11.15
C LEU A 434 -11.90 -11.74 10.27
N ALA A 435 -12.18 -12.65 9.31
CA ALA A 435 -11.13 -13.29 8.54
C ALA A 435 -11.51 -13.50 7.07
N GLY A 436 -10.65 -13.08 6.13
CA GLY A 436 -10.87 -13.21 4.69
C GLY A 436 -9.70 -12.75 3.85
N TYR A 437 -9.83 -12.87 2.53
CA TYR A 437 -8.80 -12.37 1.60
C TYR A 437 -8.72 -10.86 1.47
N PRO A 438 -9.83 -10.07 1.55
CA PRO A 438 -9.76 -8.63 1.40
C PRO A 438 -8.85 -7.95 2.42
N HIS A 439 -8.10 -6.95 1.95
CA HIS A 439 -7.31 -6.05 2.78
C HIS A 439 -8.08 -4.76 3.03
N ILE A 440 -8.11 -4.31 4.28
CA ILE A 440 -8.88 -3.15 4.72
C ILE A 440 -7.95 -2.00 5.11
N TYR A 441 -8.24 -0.81 4.58
CA TYR A 441 -7.57 0.43 4.98
C TYR A 441 -8.43 1.18 6.00
N TYR A 442 -7.98 1.26 7.24
CA TYR A 442 -8.83 1.69 8.37
C TYR A 442 -9.28 3.15 8.28
N TYR A 443 -8.52 4.03 7.66
CA TYR A 443 -8.97 5.39 7.37
C TYR A 443 -10.07 5.46 6.31
N GLY A 444 -10.34 4.39 5.59
CA GLY A 444 -11.48 4.24 4.70
C GLY A 444 -12.78 3.92 5.43
N ASN A 445 -12.68 3.23 6.56
CA ASN A 445 -13.81 2.94 7.45
C ASN A 445 -13.31 2.75 8.90
N PRO A 446 -13.32 3.81 9.74
CA PRO A 446 -12.81 3.76 11.11
C PRO A 446 -13.70 2.95 12.08
N GLN A 447 -14.92 2.55 11.68
CA GLN A 447 -15.79 1.72 12.50
C GLN A 447 -15.21 0.30 12.68
N ILE A 448 -14.44 -0.20 11.69
CA ILE A 448 -13.83 -1.53 11.77
C ILE A 448 -12.80 -1.61 12.92
N PRO A 449 -11.73 -0.79 12.96
CA PRO A 449 -10.77 -0.83 14.06
C PRO A 449 -11.44 -0.49 15.41
N ARG A 450 -12.41 0.43 15.44
CA ARG A 450 -13.17 0.72 16.64
C ARG A 450 -13.95 -0.50 17.17
N ALA A 451 -14.68 -1.20 16.29
CA ALA A 451 -15.43 -2.40 16.66
C ALA A 451 -14.51 -3.50 17.20
N PHE A 452 -13.37 -3.72 16.53
CA PHE A 452 -12.34 -4.65 17.00
C PHE A 452 -11.82 -4.28 18.39
N LEU A 453 -11.39 -3.04 18.60
CA LEU A 453 -10.84 -2.59 19.89
C LEU A 453 -11.87 -2.61 21.02
N MET A 454 -13.14 -2.30 20.73
CA MET A 454 -14.21 -2.45 21.73
C MET A 454 -14.41 -3.91 22.12
N LYS A 455 -14.26 -4.83 21.16
CA LYS A 455 -14.34 -6.25 21.45
C LYS A 455 -13.14 -6.75 22.26
N CYS A 456 -11.95 -6.23 21.99
CA CYS A 456 -10.75 -6.48 22.80
C CYS A 456 -10.94 -6.00 24.25
N LEU A 457 -11.55 -4.85 24.42
CA LEU A 457 -11.90 -4.32 25.77
C LEU A 457 -12.89 -5.22 26.50
N GLU A 458 -13.90 -5.73 25.80
CA GLU A 458 -14.84 -6.70 26.39
C GLU A 458 -14.15 -8.01 26.78
N TYR A 459 -13.18 -8.45 25.98
CA TYR A 459 -12.39 -9.67 26.27
C TYR A 459 -11.51 -9.44 27.50
N HIS A 460 -10.73 -8.37 27.51
CA HIS A 460 -9.89 -7.98 28.64
C HIS A 460 -10.67 -7.96 29.98
N ASN A 461 -11.85 -7.34 29.99
CA ASN A 461 -12.68 -7.24 31.21
C ASN A 461 -13.35 -8.56 31.65
N LYS A 462 -13.26 -9.62 30.85
CA LYS A 462 -13.77 -10.95 31.22
C LYS A 462 -12.71 -11.83 31.85
N GLU A 463 -11.44 -11.57 31.56
CA GLU A 463 -10.32 -12.33 32.13
C GLU A 463 -9.92 -11.88 33.55
N PHE A 464 -10.47 -10.72 34.00
CA PHE A 464 -10.36 -10.23 35.36
C PHE A 464 -11.71 -10.17 36.04
#